data_14aebbcaf9f5a3be53822fcf6942097a
#
_entry.id   14aebbcaf9f5a3be53822fcf6942097a
#
_cell.length_a   1.000
_cell.length_b   1.000
_cell.length_c   1.000
_cell.angle_alpha   90.00
_cell.angle_beta   90.00
_cell.angle_gamma   90.00
#
_symmetry.space_group_name_H-M   'P 1'
#
loop_
_entity.id
_entity.type
_entity.pdbx_description
1 polymer ?
#
loop_
_entity_poly.entity_id
_entity_poly.type
_entity_poly.pdbx_seq_one_letter_code
_entity_poly.pdbx_strand_id
1 'polypeptide(L)'
;ATLLDMPHDRAREVLSSGAPVFLFINPVEYHGPHLPLHNDLLVSLGLARDLHRRWSEQHPAWPFLSAGDLEIGVAPTKGLGSRHTAFPAACALVREACRALVELGARKVVLMTFHGAPLHNLAIEEGVILLEEAGVRALAPFNAAMRFLLDVDPAAFPEAFAAIEDPVEREQMMRELFLDFHAGFFETSMTLHYAPDSVSPAHRALPPCPRVEPVALFARASRLAATAGKAELSRELSLVAWGMGWQLLDPFPGYTGRPHLASAAAGAAIARHMIDRYAALSEEVFAGRARSPEPILRWTAAAT
;
A
#
# COMPACT_ATOMS: atom_id res chain seq x y z
N ALA A 1 -17.51 -10.51 -7.65
CA ALA A 1 -17.96 -11.75 -7.00
C ALA A 1 -16.81 -12.30 -6.12
N THR A 2 -17.13 -12.90 -5.00
CA THR A 2 -16.15 -13.53 -4.09
C THR A 2 -16.02 -15.01 -4.48
N LEU A 3 -14.84 -15.48 -4.78
CA LEU A 3 -14.60 -16.89 -5.11
C LEU A 3 -14.99 -17.83 -3.97
N LEU A 4 -14.79 -17.37 -2.72
CA LEU A 4 -15.09 -18.14 -1.52
C LEU A 4 -16.58 -18.44 -1.32
N ASP A 5 -17.46 -17.65 -1.95
CA ASP A 5 -18.92 -17.81 -1.86
C ASP A 5 -19.47 -18.62 -3.05
N MET A 6 -18.61 -19.06 -3.98
CA MET A 6 -19.01 -19.83 -5.15
C MET A 6 -18.94 -21.33 -4.86
N PRO A 7 -19.83 -22.16 -5.43
CA PRO A 7 -19.59 -23.60 -5.57
C PRO A 7 -18.25 -23.85 -6.29
N HIS A 8 -17.54 -24.89 -5.88
CA HIS A 8 -16.18 -25.18 -6.34
C HIS A 8 -16.05 -25.30 -7.87
N ASP A 9 -16.99 -25.97 -8.52
CA ASP A 9 -17.04 -26.13 -9.99
C ASP A 9 -17.20 -24.78 -10.68
N ARG A 10 -18.03 -23.90 -10.15
CA ARG A 10 -18.25 -22.55 -10.66
C ARG A 10 -17.00 -21.67 -10.48
N ALA A 11 -16.33 -21.75 -9.34
CA ALA A 11 -15.07 -21.03 -9.10
C ALA A 11 -14.01 -21.42 -10.14
N ARG A 12 -13.84 -22.72 -10.42
CA ARG A 12 -12.92 -23.22 -11.44
C ARG A 12 -13.29 -22.78 -12.86
N GLU A 13 -14.59 -22.82 -13.18
CA GLU A 13 -15.08 -22.35 -14.47
C GLU A 13 -14.72 -20.87 -14.70
N VAL A 14 -15.00 -20.01 -13.72
CA VAL A 14 -14.71 -18.57 -13.81
C VAL A 14 -13.19 -18.33 -13.94
N LEU A 15 -12.37 -19.06 -13.18
CA LEU A 15 -10.91 -18.94 -13.26
C LEU A 15 -10.36 -19.41 -14.60
N SER A 16 -11.02 -20.35 -15.28
CA SER A 16 -10.62 -20.81 -16.61
C SER A 16 -10.68 -19.72 -17.69
N SER A 17 -11.46 -18.64 -17.46
CA SER A 17 -11.49 -17.46 -18.33
C SER A 17 -10.17 -16.69 -18.35
N GLY A 18 -9.28 -16.96 -17.38
CA GLY A 18 -8.01 -16.26 -17.22
C GLY A 18 -8.16 -14.84 -16.64
N ALA A 19 -9.33 -14.52 -16.06
CA ALA A 19 -9.53 -13.26 -15.31
C ALA A 19 -8.59 -13.21 -14.09
N PRO A 20 -8.03 -12.04 -13.78
CA PRO A 20 -7.23 -11.85 -12.57
C PRO A 20 -8.06 -11.98 -11.30
N VAL A 21 -7.45 -12.56 -10.25
CA VAL A 21 -8.03 -12.69 -8.91
C VAL A 21 -7.33 -11.75 -7.95
N PHE A 22 -8.08 -10.98 -7.20
CA PHE A 22 -7.56 -10.14 -6.13
C PHE A 22 -7.57 -10.91 -4.80
N LEU A 23 -6.42 -11.01 -4.16
CA LEU A 23 -6.28 -11.40 -2.76
C LEU A 23 -5.87 -10.17 -1.96
N PHE A 24 -6.70 -9.79 -1.00
CA PHE A 24 -6.42 -8.65 -0.13
C PHE A 24 -5.64 -9.13 1.09
N ILE A 25 -4.63 -8.35 1.51
CA ILE A 25 -3.76 -8.67 2.65
C ILE A 25 -3.52 -7.36 3.38
N ASN A 26 -4.33 -7.09 4.41
CA ASN A 26 -4.30 -5.81 5.08
C ASN A 26 -4.37 -5.97 6.61
N PRO A 27 -3.73 -5.06 7.38
CA PRO A 27 -3.83 -5.06 8.83
C PRO A 27 -5.17 -4.52 9.33
N VAL A 28 -5.47 -4.84 10.57
CA VAL A 28 -6.29 -3.98 11.43
C VAL A 28 -5.32 -3.09 12.17
N GLU A 29 -5.34 -1.80 11.85
CA GLU A 29 -4.29 -0.87 12.26
C GLU A 29 -4.86 0.48 12.69
N TYR A 30 -4.24 1.07 13.70
CA TYR A 30 -4.56 2.42 14.16
C TYR A 30 -4.04 3.48 13.19
N HIS A 31 -4.94 4.28 12.65
CA HIS A 31 -4.66 5.37 11.71
C HIS A 31 -5.09 6.73 12.28
N GLY A 32 -4.57 7.05 13.46
CA GLY A 32 -4.97 8.26 14.15
C GLY A 32 -6.43 8.26 14.61
N PRO A 33 -6.91 9.38 15.18
CA PRO A 33 -8.27 9.46 15.74
C PRO A 33 -9.35 9.60 14.66
N HIS A 34 -9.00 9.73 13.39
CA HIS A 34 -9.91 10.14 12.32
C HIS A 34 -10.17 9.11 11.23
N LEU A 35 -9.34 8.07 11.11
CA LEU A 35 -9.53 7.01 10.13
C LEU A 35 -9.94 5.69 10.81
N PRO A 36 -10.62 4.79 10.10
CA PRO A 36 -11.04 3.50 10.65
C PRO A 36 -9.85 2.53 10.75
N LEU A 37 -9.95 1.53 11.62
CA LEU A 37 -8.94 0.49 11.77
C LEU A 37 -8.72 -0.36 10.49
N HIS A 38 -9.73 -0.46 9.63
CA HIS A 38 -9.65 -1.12 8.32
C HIS A 38 -9.32 -0.16 7.17
N ASN A 39 -8.63 0.95 7.46
CA ASN A 39 -8.28 1.95 6.45
C ASN A 39 -7.63 1.33 5.21
N ASP A 40 -6.60 0.50 5.41
CA ASP A 40 -5.83 -0.11 4.33
C ASP A 40 -6.69 -1.03 3.45
N LEU A 41 -7.59 -1.80 4.07
CA LEU A 41 -8.52 -2.64 3.34
C LEU A 41 -9.49 -1.81 2.48
N LEU A 42 -10.05 -0.72 3.03
CA LEU A 42 -10.97 0.14 2.29
C LEU A 42 -10.32 0.78 1.07
N VAL A 43 -9.10 1.29 1.23
CA VAL A 43 -8.31 1.86 0.13
C VAL A 43 -7.92 0.79 -0.89
N SER A 44 -7.44 -0.37 -0.43
CA SER A 44 -7.07 -1.51 -1.31
C SER A 44 -8.26 -1.96 -2.16
N LEU A 45 -9.45 -2.08 -1.56
CA LEU A 45 -10.69 -2.45 -2.26
C LEU A 45 -11.08 -1.39 -3.31
N GLY A 46 -10.94 -0.10 -2.97
CA GLY A 46 -11.17 0.99 -3.91
C GLY A 46 -10.25 0.91 -5.11
N LEU A 47 -8.94 0.81 -4.87
CA LEU A 47 -7.93 0.68 -5.92
C LEU A 47 -8.14 -0.58 -6.78
N ALA A 48 -8.49 -1.72 -6.18
CA ALA A 48 -8.76 -2.95 -6.93
C ALA A 48 -9.97 -2.80 -7.86
N ARG A 49 -11.04 -2.13 -7.42
CA ARG A 49 -12.22 -1.86 -8.24
C ARG A 49 -11.90 -0.93 -9.42
N ASP A 50 -11.09 0.11 -9.19
CA ASP A 50 -10.69 1.03 -10.24
C ASP A 50 -9.75 0.36 -11.24
N LEU A 51 -8.80 -0.45 -10.77
CA LEU A 51 -7.93 -1.24 -11.63
C LEU A 51 -8.73 -2.24 -12.48
N HIS A 52 -9.71 -2.93 -11.90
CA HIS A 52 -10.60 -3.80 -12.64
C HIS A 52 -11.43 -3.03 -13.67
N ARG A 53 -11.94 -1.84 -13.32
CA ARG A 53 -12.66 -0.98 -14.29
C ARG A 53 -11.78 -0.64 -15.47
N ARG A 54 -10.51 -0.32 -15.24
CA ARG A 54 -9.52 -0.05 -16.29
C ARG A 54 -9.31 -1.27 -17.20
N TRP A 55 -9.19 -2.48 -16.62
CA TRP A 55 -9.09 -3.71 -17.41
C TRP A 55 -10.35 -4.02 -18.20
N SER A 56 -11.52 -3.69 -17.67
CA SER A 56 -12.81 -3.96 -18.33
C SER A 56 -12.98 -3.21 -19.67
N GLU A 57 -12.21 -2.13 -19.88
CA GLU A 57 -12.18 -1.42 -21.18
C GLU A 57 -11.58 -2.31 -22.28
N GLN A 58 -10.58 -3.15 -21.95
CA GLN A 58 -9.90 -4.05 -22.89
C GLN A 58 -10.40 -5.50 -22.78
N HIS A 59 -10.87 -5.89 -21.61
CA HIS A 59 -11.31 -7.24 -21.26
C HIS A 59 -12.72 -7.24 -20.65
N PRO A 60 -13.78 -6.88 -21.42
CA PRO A 60 -15.13 -6.72 -20.85
C PRO A 60 -15.74 -8.02 -20.30
N ALA A 61 -15.19 -9.17 -20.68
CA ALA A 61 -15.61 -10.49 -20.18
C ALA A 61 -14.99 -10.85 -18.81
N TRP A 62 -14.00 -10.11 -18.32
CA TRP A 62 -13.40 -10.41 -17.03
C TRP A 62 -14.29 -9.91 -15.89
N PRO A 63 -14.79 -10.79 -15.00
CA PRO A 63 -15.50 -10.36 -13.81
C PRO A 63 -14.51 -9.82 -12.77
N PHE A 64 -14.99 -8.95 -11.87
CA PHE A 64 -14.26 -8.66 -10.64
C PHE A 64 -14.27 -9.90 -9.73
N LEU A 65 -13.10 -10.50 -9.49
CA LEU A 65 -12.95 -11.68 -8.65
C LEU A 65 -12.11 -11.36 -7.41
N SER A 66 -12.65 -11.67 -6.23
CA SER A 66 -11.96 -11.56 -4.96
C SER A 66 -11.79 -12.94 -4.32
N ALA A 67 -10.61 -13.25 -3.83
CA ALA A 67 -10.31 -14.40 -3.00
C ALA A 67 -10.40 -14.09 -1.49
N GLY A 68 -11.07 -13.00 -1.13
CA GLY A 68 -11.22 -12.56 0.25
C GLY A 68 -10.08 -11.67 0.75
N ASP A 69 -10.09 -11.45 2.05
CA ASP A 69 -9.08 -10.67 2.77
C ASP A 69 -8.40 -11.55 3.83
N LEU A 70 -7.08 -11.46 3.88
CA LEU A 70 -6.28 -11.98 4.97
C LEU A 70 -6.01 -10.81 5.94
N GLU A 71 -6.69 -10.81 7.07
CA GLU A 71 -6.47 -9.83 8.13
C GLU A 71 -5.14 -10.09 8.82
N ILE A 72 -4.06 -9.65 8.19
CA ILE A 72 -2.67 -9.84 8.63
C ILE A 72 -2.03 -8.48 8.81
N GLY A 73 -1.43 -8.20 9.97
CA GLY A 73 -0.71 -6.98 10.30
C GLY A 73 0.71 -7.25 10.78
N VAL A 74 1.71 -7.22 9.88
CA VAL A 74 3.10 -7.28 10.29
C VAL A 74 3.59 -5.86 10.55
N ALA A 75 4.09 -5.61 11.77
CA ALA A 75 4.53 -4.29 12.24
C ALA A 75 3.49 -3.17 12.05
N PRO A 76 2.24 -3.36 12.48
CA PRO A 76 1.24 -2.30 12.42
C PRO A 76 1.63 -1.17 13.36
N THR A 77 1.18 0.04 13.06
CA THR A 77 1.36 1.22 13.91
C THR A 77 0.79 0.96 15.31
N LYS A 78 1.55 1.35 16.32
CA LYS A 78 1.12 1.24 17.71
C LYS A 78 -0.13 2.11 17.95
N GLY A 79 -1.14 1.55 18.61
CA GLY A 79 -2.37 2.27 18.93
C GLY A 79 -3.49 1.32 19.33
N LEU A 80 -4.60 1.92 19.80
CA LEU A 80 -5.74 1.15 20.25
C LEU A 80 -6.40 0.41 19.09
N GLY A 81 -6.52 -0.91 19.20
CA GLY A 81 -7.16 -1.77 18.21
C GLY A 81 -6.22 -2.35 17.16
N SER A 82 -4.97 -1.90 17.06
CA SER A 82 -4.00 -2.53 16.15
C SER A 82 -3.75 -3.99 16.53
N ARG A 83 -3.69 -4.86 15.50
CA ARG A 83 -3.47 -6.30 15.65
C ARG A 83 -2.16 -6.71 14.99
N HIS A 84 -1.25 -7.28 15.77
CA HIS A 84 0.06 -7.70 15.29
C HIS A 84 0.07 -9.17 14.89
N THR A 85 0.59 -9.46 13.70
CA THR A 85 0.92 -10.81 13.22
C THR A 85 2.43 -10.95 13.13
N ALA A 86 3.00 -12.00 13.73
CA ALA A 86 4.42 -12.28 13.60
C ALA A 86 4.81 -12.54 12.14
N PHE A 87 5.96 -12.03 11.70
CA PHE A 87 6.41 -12.13 10.30
C PHE A 87 6.41 -13.57 9.76
N PRO A 88 6.98 -14.59 10.45
CA PRO A 88 6.94 -15.97 9.94
C PRO A 88 5.51 -16.53 9.80
N ALA A 89 4.59 -16.13 10.69
CA ALA A 89 3.19 -16.55 10.60
C ALA A 89 2.49 -15.88 9.39
N ALA A 90 2.77 -14.60 9.14
CA ALA A 90 2.27 -13.91 7.97
C ALA A 90 2.75 -14.55 6.67
N CYS A 91 4.05 -14.87 6.56
CA CYS A 91 4.61 -15.59 5.42
C CYS A 91 3.88 -16.93 5.17
N ALA A 92 3.67 -17.70 6.24
CA ALA A 92 3.00 -19.00 6.15
C ALA A 92 1.54 -18.85 5.66
N LEU A 93 0.79 -17.90 6.20
CA LEU A 93 -0.60 -17.64 5.81
C LEU A 93 -0.73 -17.16 4.37
N VAL A 94 0.14 -16.25 3.93
CA VAL A 94 0.15 -15.74 2.55
C VAL A 94 0.49 -16.88 1.58
N ARG A 95 1.53 -17.67 1.88
CA ARG A 95 1.90 -18.82 1.03
C ARG A 95 0.78 -19.84 0.92
N GLU A 96 0.09 -20.12 2.02
CA GLU A 96 -1.03 -21.09 2.03
C GLU A 96 -2.21 -20.60 1.21
N ALA A 97 -2.61 -19.33 1.34
CA ALA A 97 -3.65 -18.75 0.52
C ALA A 97 -3.29 -18.73 -0.98
N CYS A 98 -2.04 -18.43 -1.31
CA CYS A 98 -1.55 -18.47 -2.69
C CYS A 98 -1.53 -19.90 -3.24
N ARG A 99 -1.13 -20.91 -2.43
CA ARG A 99 -1.16 -22.32 -2.83
C ARG A 99 -2.59 -22.77 -3.17
N ALA A 100 -3.56 -22.42 -2.31
CA ALA A 100 -4.96 -22.74 -2.56
C ALA A 100 -5.48 -22.13 -3.87
N LEU A 101 -5.05 -20.91 -4.23
CA LEU A 101 -5.38 -20.29 -5.52
C LEU A 101 -4.75 -21.03 -6.71
N VAL A 102 -3.50 -21.51 -6.58
CA VAL A 102 -2.86 -22.36 -7.60
C VAL A 102 -3.66 -23.65 -7.81
N GLU A 103 -4.01 -24.35 -6.72
CA GLU A 103 -4.78 -25.61 -6.77
C GLU A 103 -6.18 -25.40 -7.36
N LEU A 104 -6.80 -24.24 -7.10
CA LEU A 104 -8.10 -23.88 -7.67
C LEU A 104 -8.01 -23.58 -9.19
N GLY A 105 -6.81 -23.28 -9.70
CA GLY A 105 -6.55 -23.06 -11.14
C GLY A 105 -6.44 -21.58 -11.52
N ALA A 106 -6.13 -20.69 -10.57
CA ALA A 106 -5.83 -19.30 -10.88
C ALA A 106 -4.64 -19.18 -11.82
N ARG A 107 -4.70 -18.25 -12.79
CA ARG A 107 -3.62 -17.99 -13.75
C ARG A 107 -2.99 -16.62 -13.58
N LYS A 108 -3.73 -15.70 -12.99
CA LYS A 108 -3.30 -14.32 -12.69
C LYS A 108 -3.81 -13.97 -11.30
N VAL A 109 -2.93 -13.54 -10.41
CA VAL A 109 -3.26 -13.15 -9.04
C VAL A 109 -2.67 -11.78 -8.76
N VAL A 110 -3.47 -10.90 -8.13
CA VAL A 110 -3.04 -9.59 -7.66
C VAL A 110 -3.15 -9.57 -6.14
N LEU A 111 -2.02 -9.39 -5.48
CA LEU A 111 -1.90 -9.31 -4.04
C LEU A 111 -2.01 -7.83 -3.64
N MET A 112 -3.14 -7.46 -3.05
CA MET A 112 -3.48 -6.06 -2.74
C MET A 112 -3.27 -5.75 -1.27
N THR A 113 -2.51 -4.72 -1.01
CA THR A 113 -2.37 -4.09 0.31
C THR A 113 -2.29 -2.57 0.15
N PHE A 114 -2.52 -1.84 1.23
CA PHE A 114 -2.18 -0.42 1.33
C PHE A 114 -1.26 -0.14 2.52
N HIS A 115 -0.76 -1.18 3.17
CA HIS A 115 0.10 -1.11 4.35
C HIS A 115 1.59 -1.06 3.98
N GLY A 116 2.25 0.03 4.36
CA GLY A 116 3.63 0.34 3.97
C GLY A 116 4.74 -0.34 4.80
N ALA A 117 4.41 -1.13 5.84
CA ALA A 117 5.42 -1.78 6.67
C ALA A 117 6.30 -2.76 5.85
N PRO A 118 7.64 -2.65 5.92
CA PRO A 118 8.54 -3.44 5.07
C PRO A 118 8.35 -4.95 5.21
N LEU A 119 8.31 -5.46 6.43
CA LEU A 119 8.14 -6.89 6.69
C LEU A 119 6.78 -7.42 6.22
N HIS A 120 5.74 -6.57 6.20
CA HIS A 120 4.45 -6.94 5.65
C HIS A 120 4.54 -7.19 4.14
N ASN A 121 5.19 -6.26 3.43
CA ASN A 121 5.38 -6.39 1.99
C ASN A 121 6.34 -7.53 1.61
N LEU A 122 7.31 -7.85 2.46
CA LEU A 122 8.15 -9.05 2.31
C LEU A 122 7.35 -10.35 2.51
N ALA A 123 6.38 -10.38 3.44
CA ALA A 123 5.49 -11.52 3.56
C ALA A 123 4.60 -11.71 2.32
N ILE A 124 4.14 -10.60 1.70
CA ILE A 124 3.41 -10.64 0.42
C ILE A 124 4.31 -11.16 -0.71
N GLU A 125 5.60 -10.79 -0.74
CA GLU A 125 6.56 -11.27 -1.73
C GLU A 125 6.71 -12.80 -1.70
N GLU A 126 6.64 -13.43 -0.52
CA GLU A 126 6.63 -14.89 -0.41
C GLU A 126 5.47 -15.54 -1.19
N GLY A 127 4.32 -14.87 -1.23
CA GLY A 127 3.18 -15.27 -2.06
C GLY A 127 3.45 -15.08 -3.56
N VAL A 128 4.05 -13.96 -3.94
CA VAL A 128 4.46 -13.69 -5.34
C VAL A 128 5.41 -14.78 -5.84
N ILE A 129 6.44 -15.09 -5.06
CA ILE A 129 7.44 -16.11 -5.40
C ILE A 129 6.76 -17.47 -5.60
N LEU A 130 5.92 -17.91 -4.66
CA LEU A 130 5.19 -19.18 -4.75
C LEU A 130 4.32 -19.25 -6.01
N LEU A 131 3.58 -18.19 -6.32
CA LEU A 131 2.71 -18.12 -7.50
C LEU A 131 3.53 -18.19 -8.79
N GLU A 132 4.63 -17.45 -8.90
CA GLU A 132 5.52 -17.46 -10.06
C GLU A 132 6.18 -18.83 -10.27
N GLU A 133 6.64 -19.48 -9.19
CA GLU A 133 7.19 -20.85 -9.24
C GLU A 133 6.16 -21.87 -9.75
N ALA A 134 4.87 -21.66 -9.46
CA ALA A 134 3.76 -22.47 -9.97
C ALA A 134 3.30 -22.06 -11.38
N GLY A 135 3.98 -21.10 -12.04
CA GLY A 135 3.62 -20.62 -13.38
C GLY A 135 2.44 -19.66 -13.44
N VAL A 136 1.99 -19.15 -12.29
CA VAL A 136 0.94 -18.14 -12.20
C VAL A 136 1.53 -16.74 -12.34
N ARG A 137 0.89 -15.85 -13.09
CA ARG A 137 1.28 -14.44 -13.18
C ARG A 137 0.84 -13.72 -11.91
N ALA A 138 1.80 -13.28 -11.11
CA ALA A 138 1.57 -12.63 -9.83
C ALA A 138 1.96 -11.15 -9.87
N LEU A 139 1.18 -10.28 -9.25
CA LEU A 139 1.45 -8.86 -9.15
C LEU A 139 1.14 -8.35 -7.73
N ALA A 140 2.12 -7.73 -7.08
CA ALA A 140 1.97 -6.94 -5.85
C ALA A 140 2.20 -5.45 -6.19
N PRO A 141 1.18 -4.72 -6.69
CA PRO A 141 1.39 -3.40 -7.29
C PRO A 141 1.77 -2.33 -6.29
N PHE A 142 1.44 -2.50 -5.01
CA PHE A 142 1.78 -1.54 -3.96
C PHE A 142 3.29 -1.35 -3.78
N ASN A 143 4.10 -2.36 -4.08
CA ASN A 143 5.56 -2.23 -4.06
C ASN A 143 6.07 -1.15 -5.02
N ALA A 144 5.40 -0.93 -6.16
CA ALA A 144 5.73 0.17 -7.06
C ALA A 144 5.39 1.54 -6.47
N ALA A 145 4.29 1.63 -5.72
CA ALA A 145 3.93 2.85 -5.00
C ALA A 145 4.95 3.16 -3.89
N MET A 146 5.38 2.14 -3.13
CA MET A 146 6.40 2.31 -2.09
C MET A 146 7.75 2.76 -2.65
N ARG A 147 8.17 2.23 -3.80
CA ARG A 147 9.39 2.70 -4.51
C ARG A 147 9.26 4.15 -4.97
N PHE A 148 8.09 4.54 -5.46
CA PHE A 148 7.81 5.93 -5.82
C PHE A 148 7.86 6.86 -4.60
N LEU A 149 7.32 6.45 -3.45
CA LEU A 149 7.34 7.24 -2.22
C LEU A 149 8.75 7.45 -1.64
N LEU A 150 9.73 6.59 -1.95
CA LEU A 150 11.13 6.81 -1.55
C LEU A 150 11.75 8.07 -2.21
N ASP A 151 11.22 8.51 -3.35
CA ASP A 151 11.73 9.63 -4.13
C ASP A 151 10.56 10.43 -4.72
N VAL A 152 9.57 10.71 -3.85
CA VAL A 152 8.31 11.29 -4.26
C VAL A 152 8.51 12.72 -4.79
N ASP A 153 8.11 12.93 -6.05
CA ASP A 153 8.06 14.25 -6.68
C ASP A 153 6.61 14.75 -6.69
N PRO A 154 6.31 15.83 -5.94
CA PRO A 154 4.98 16.44 -5.96
C PRO A 154 4.54 16.89 -7.37
N ALA A 155 5.48 17.20 -8.25
CA ALA A 155 5.18 17.61 -9.63
C ALA A 155 4.61 16.46 -10.48
N ALA A 156 4.71 15.20 -10.02
CA ALA A 156 4.13 14.06 -10.73
C ALA A 156 2.58 14.01 -10.63
N PHE A 157 1.97 14.69 -9.63
CA PHE A 157 0.52 14.73 -9.43
C PHE A 157 0.05 16.06 -8.83
N PRO A 158 0.26 17.19 -9.56
CA PRO A 158 -0.01 18.54 -9.06
C PRO A 158 -1.49 18.75 -8.69
N GLU A 159 -2.40 18.01 -9.32
CA GLU A 159 -3.84 18.10 -9.07
C GLU A 159 -4.22 17.67 -7.64
N ALA A 160 -3.42 16.81 -7.00
CA ALA A 160 -3.65 16.41 -5.61
C ALA A 160 -3.53 17.60 -4.65
N PHE A 161 -2.68 18.57 -4.98
CA PHE A 161 -2.43 19.75 -4.15
C PHE A 161 -3.28 20.97 -4.55
N ALA A 162 -3.97 20.91 -5.69
CA ALA A 162 -4.75 22.02 -6.21
C ALA A 162 -5.93 22.43 -5.29
N ALA A 163 -6.44 21.50 -4.48
CA ALA A 163 -7.51 21.75 -3.52
C ALA A 163 -7.04 22.45 -2.23
N ILE A 164 -5.74 22.60 -2.01
CA ILE A 164 -5.20 23.33 -0.86
C ILE A 164 -5.22 24.82 -1.22
N GLU A 165 -6.15 25.57 -0.61
CA GLU A 165 -6.39 26.98 -0.95
C GLU A 165 -5.23 27.89 -0.55
N ASP A 166 -4.70 27.70 0.67
CA ASP A 166 -3.55 28.49 1.15
C ASP A 166 -2.27 28.10 0.39
N PRO A 167 -1.66 29.04 -0.36
CA PRO A 167 -0.45 28.76 -1.12
C PRO A 167 0.76 28.43 -0.23
N VAL A 168 0.81 28.96 1.00
CA VAL A 168 1.90 28.69 1.95
C VAL A 168 1.79 27.27 2.47
N GLU A 169 0.59 26.84 2.89
CA GLU A 169 0.33 25.48 3.33
C GLU A 169 0.56 24.46 2.20
N ARG A 170 0.14 24.81 0.98
CA ARG A 170 0.37 24.00 -0.21
C ARG A 170 1.86 23.78 -0.48
N GLU A 171 2.64 24.85 -0.50
CA GLU A 171 4.09 24.77 -0.69
C GLU A 171 4.76 23.96 0.42
N GLN A 172 4.35 24.16 1.65
CA GLN A 172 4.87 23.42 2.79
C GLN A 172 4.52 21.94 2.71
N MET A 173 3.27 21.60 2.36
CA MET A 173 2.83 20.22 2.16
C MET A 173 3.67 19.53 1.07
N MET A 174 3.88 20.18 -0.07
CA MET A 174 4.70 19.65 -1.16
C MET A 174 6.15 19.44 -0.75
N ARG A 175 6.73 20.35 0.03
CA ARG A 175 8.11 20.26 0.50
C ARG A 175 8.32 19.13 1.52
N GLU A 176 7.33 18.89 2.37
CA GLU A 176 7.36 17.91 3.46
C GLU A 176 6.70 16.58 3.09
N LEU A 177 6.37 16.36 1.83
CA LEU A 177 5.61 15.22 1.35
C LEU A 177 6.22 13.86 1.72
N PHE A 178 7.55 13.78 1.78
CA PHE A 178 8.28 12.58 2.19
C PHE A 178 8.01 12.16 3.64
N LEU A 179 7.45 13.05 4.46
CA LEU A 179 7.02 12.77 5.84
C LEU A 179 5.55 12.34 5.94
N ASP A 180 4.81 12.31 4.83
CA ASP A 180 3.40 11.93 4.80
C ASP A 180 3.25 10.46 4.41
N PHE A 181 3.53 9.56 5.37
CA PHE A 181 3.60 8.13 5.13
C PHE A 181 2.62 7.28 5.95
N HIS A 182 1.80 7.88 6.84
CA HIS A 182 0.79 7.16 7.64
C HIS A 182 -0.33 8.09 8.09
N ALA A 183 -1.58 7.78 7.76
CA ALA A 183 -2.78 8.51 8.16
C ALA A 183 -2.72 10.03 7.97
N GLY A 184 -1.87 10.52 7.08
CA GLY A 184 -1.65 11.92 6.79
C GLY A 184 -2.55 12.44 5.66
N PHE A 185 -2.05 13.38 4.88
CA PHE A 185 -2.75 13.94 3.74
C PHE A 185 -3.10 12.87 2.69
N PHE A 186 -2.14 11.99 2.34
CA PHE A 186 -2.33 10.95 1.33
C PHE A 186 -3.42 9.97 1.71
N GLU A 187 -3.24 9.28 2.82
CA GLU A 187 -4.17 8.21 3.22
C GLU A 187 -5.54 8.78 3.57
N THR A 188 -5.60 9.90 4.27
CA THR A 188 -6.89 10.55 4.58
C THR A 188 -7.61 10.97 3.30
N SER A 189 -6.90 11.49 2.30
CA SER A 189 -7.51 11.85 1.00
C SER A 189 -8.01 10.62 0.25
N MET A 190 -7.24 9.53 0.23
CA MET A 190 -7.64 8.29 -0.40
C MET A 190 -8.90 7.70 0.25
N THR A 191 -8.97 7.74 1.58
CA THR A 191 -10.15 7.26 2.32
C THR A 191 -11.36 8.16 2.11
N LEU A 192 -11.17 9.49 2.08
CA LEU A 192 -12.23 10.43 1.70
C LEU A 192 -12.77 10.17 0.29
N HIS A 193 -11.94 9.70 -0.63
CA HIS A 193 -12.36 9.34 -1.99
C HIS A 193 -13.12 8.01 -2.04
N TYR A 194 -12.62 6.97 -1.38
CA TYR A 194 -13.17 5.61 -1.51
C TYR A 194 -14.23 5.25 -0.48
N ALA A 195 -14.15 5.82 0.73
CA ALA A 195 -15.02 5.51 1.86
C ALA A 195 -15.25 6.75 2.74
N PRO A 196 -15.85 7.84 2.21
CA PRO A 196 -15.97 9.14 2.90
C PRO A 196 -16.70 9.02 4.25
N ASP A 197 -17.69 8.14 4.36
CA ASP A 197 -18.46 7.94 5.58
C ASP A 197 -17.64 7.29 6.72
N SER A 198 -16.45 6.75 6.40
CA SER A 198 -15.54 6.15 7.37
C SER A 198 -14.54 7.17 7.96
N VAL A 199 -14.49 8.38 7.43
CA VAL A 199 -13.57 9.42 7.90
C VAL A 199 -14.27 10.35 8.88
N SER A 200 -13.73 10.48 10.09
CA SER A 200 -14.25 11.45 11.05
C SER A 200 -14.05 12.88 10.53
N PRO A 201 -15.10 13.72 10.54
CA PRO A 201 -14.98 15.14 10.16
C PRO A 201 -14.00 15.91 11.05
N ALA A 202 -13.65 15.38 12.22
CA ALA A 202 -12.66 15.93 13.12
C ALA A 202 -11.25 16.01 12.49
N HIS A 203 -10.96 15.30 11.40
CA HIS A 203 -9.67 15.39 10.69
C HIS A 203 -9.33 16.83 10.31
N ARG A 204 -10.33 17.67 9.98
CA ARG A 204 -10.15 19.07 9.60
C ARG A 204 -9.61 19.98 10.72
N ALA A 205 -9.76 19.55 11.98
CA ALA A 205 -9.27 20.26 13.15
C ALA A 205 -7.98 19.67 13.72
N LEU A 206 -7.45 18.61 13.12
CA LEU A 206 -6.19 18.01 13.57
C LEU A 206 -5.03 18.96 13.25
N PRO A 207 -4.12 19.19 14.20
CA PRO A 207 -2.91 19.93 13.93
C PRO A 207 -2.00 19.13 12.96
N PRO A 208 -1.04 19.79 12.31
CA PRO A 208 0.06 19.07 11.67
C PRO A 208 0.74 18.11 12.65
N CYS A 209 1.25 16.98 12.14
CA CYS A 209 2.05 16.07 12.96
C CYS A 209 3.15 16.85 13.69
N PRO A 210 3.39 16.58 14.98
CA PRO A 210 4.51 17.19 15.68
C PRO A 210 5.84 16.94 14.96
N ARG A 211 6.80 17.84 15.18
CA ARG A 211 8.12 17.72 14.58
C ARG A 211 8.74 16.36 14.93
N VAL A 212 9.08 15.60 13.89
CA VAL A 212 9.80 14.33 14.03
C VAL A 212 11.30 14.61 14.02
N GLU A 213 12.05 13.92 14.87
CA GLU A 213 13.51 13.91 14.81
C GLU A 213 13.95 12.52 14.31
N PRO A 214 14.71 12.44 13.22
CA PRO A 214 15.13 11.15 12.67
C PRO A 214 16.09 10.44 13.63
N VAL A 215 16.00 9.13 13.74
CA VAL A 215 16.92 8.34 14.59
C VAL A 215 18.34 8.47 14.05
N ALA A 216 19.23 9.04 14.87
CA ALA A 216 20.57 9.47 14.48
C ALA A 216 21.44 8.37 13.86
N LEU A 217 21.31 7.12 14.33
CA LEU A 217 22.03 5.98 13.77
C LEU A 217 21.74 5.77 12.30
N PHE A 218 20.46 5.66 11.94
CA PHE A 218 20.01 5.44 10.57
C PHE A 218 20.22 6.69 9.69
N ALA A 219 20.05 7.89 10.24
CA ALA A 219 20.34 9.13 9.53
C ALA A 219 21.84 9.27 9.18
N ARG A 220 22.76 8.81 10.04
CA ARG A 220 24.20 8.77 9.74
C ARG A 220 24.50 7.70 8.70
N ALA A 221 23.92 6.49 8.84
CA ALA A 221 24.08 5.42 7.88
C ALA A 221 23.58 5.82 6.47
N SER A 222 22.46 6.53 6.39
CA SER A 222 21.93 7.11 5.15
C SER A 222 22.94 8.02 4.46
N ARG A 223 23.53 8.97 5.21
CA ARG A 223 24.56 9.87 4.66
C ARG A 223 25.80 9.13 4.16
N LEU A 224 26.26 8.11 4.90
CA LEU A 224 27.37 7.27 4.48
C LEU A 224 27.04 6.47 3.21
N ALA A 225 25.84 5.94 3.10
CA ALA A 225 25.39 5.25 1.88
C ALA A 225 25.36 6.21 0.67
N ALA A 226 24.89 7.45 0.87
CA ALA A 226 24.89 8.49 -0.17
C ALA A 226 26.31 8.81 -0.65
N THR A 227 27.25 9.02 0.26
CA THR A 227 28.67 9.30 -0.09
C THR A 227 29.35 8.12 -0.79
N ALA A 228 28.89 6.90 -0.51
CA ALA A 228 29.35 5.67 -1.17
C ALA A 228 28.65 5.39 -2.52
N GLY A 229 27.83 6.32 -3.03
CA GLY A 229 27.08 6.16 -4.28
C GLY A 229 25.90 5.19 -4.22
N LYS A 230 25.51 4.72 -3.03
CA LYS A 230 24.39 3.78 -2.80
C LYS A 230 23.09 4.56 -2.57
N ALA A 231 22.60 5.22 -3.61
CA ALA A 231 21.46 6.16 -3.50
C ALA A 231 20.18 5.51 -3.00
N GLU A 232 19.82 4.30 -3.48
CA GLU A 232 18.63 3.59 -3.04
C GLU A 232 18.70 3.23 -1.54
N LEU A 233 19.80 2.62 -1.10
CA LEU A 233 20.03 2.30 0.31
C LEU A 233 20.00 3.56 1.19
N SER A 234 20.52 4.67 0.70
CA SER A 234 20.46 5.95 1.42
C SER A 234 19.01 6.39 1.66
N ARG A 235 18.16 6.33 0.64
CA ARG A 235 16.73 6.67 0.75
C ARG A 235 15.99 5.73 1.70
N GLU A 236 16.23 4.43 1.58
CA GLU A 236 15.66 3.42 2.50
C GLU A 236 16.06 3.67 3.96
N LEU A 237 17.34 3.91 4.23
CA LEU A 237 17.82 4.23 5.58
C LEU A 237 17.26 5.55 6.11
N SER A 238 17.03 6.53 5.22
CA SER A 238 16.35 7.78 5.57
C SER A 238 14.90 7.52 5.98
N LEU A 239 14.15 6.73 5.20
CA LEU A 239 12.78 6.36 5.55
C LEU A 239 12.70 5.66 6.91
N VAL A 240 13.61 4.73 7.19
CA VAL A 240 13.70 4.06 8.51
C VAL A 240 14.00 5.07 9.61
N ALA A 241 14.94 6.00 9.39
CA ALA A 241 15.30 7.00 10.39
C ALA A 241 14.10 7.88 10.80
N TRP A 242 13.33 8.34 9.82
CA TRP A 242 12.15 9.18 10.05
C TRP A 242 10.97 8.37 10.60
N GLY A 243 10.70 7.19 10.06
CA GLY A 243 9.62 6.32 10.53
C GLY A 243 9.81 5.89 11.99
N MET A 244 11.03 5.50 12.37
CA MET A 244 11.34 5.19 13.77
C MET A 244 11.27 6.45 14.66
N GLY A 245 11.74 7.60 14.19
CA GLY A 245 11.63 8.86 14.92
C GLY A 245 10.16 9.22 15.22
N TRP A 246 9.29 9.04 14.23
CA TRP A 246 7.85 9.24 14.41
C TRP A 246 7.25 8.30 15.47
N GLN A 247 7.65 7.02 15.45
CA GLN A 247 7.20 6.04 16.45
C GLN A 247 7.62 6.38 17.89
N LEU A 248 8.62 7.26 18.08
CA LEU A 248 9.12 7.68 19.38
C LEU A 248 8.41 8.94 19.90
N LEU A 249 7.50 9.56 19.14
CA LEU A 249 6.75 10.72 19.62
C LEU A 249 5.91 10.39 20.85
N ASP A 250 5.88 11.33 21.82
CA ASP A 250 5.08 11.23 23.05
C ASP A 250 4.49 12.63 23.37
N PRO A 251 3.16 12.80 23.35
CA PRO A 251 2.16 11.80 23.00
C PRO A 251 2.24 11.38 21.53
N PHE A 252 1.95 10.08 21.25
CA PHE A 252 1.96 9.56 19.90
C PHE A 252 0.69 9.96 19.15
N PRO A 253 0.80 10.67 18.01
CA PRO A 253 -0.36 11.20 17.31
C PRO A 253 -1.13 10.12 16.50
N GLY A 254 -0.45 9.06 16.06
CA GLY A 254 -1.01 8.03 15.19
C GLY A 254 -1.20 8.47 13.73
N TYR A 255 -0.66 9.61 13.34
CA TYR A 255 -0.64 10.11 11.96
C TYR A 255 0.64 10.90 11.70
N THR A 256 0.97 11.06 10.42
CA THR A 256 2.07 11.91 9.93
C THR A 256 1.52 13.07 9.11
N GLY A 257 2.38 13.99 8.68
CA GLY A 257 2.01 15.04 7.74
C GLY A 257 0.88 15.96 8.23
N ARG A 258 -0.10 16.21 7.34
CA ARG A 258 -1.14 17.23 7.50
C ARG A 258 -2.53 16.72 7.14
N PRO A 259 -3.16 15.85 7.96
CA PRO A 259 -4.46 15.26 7.63
C PRO A 259 -5.59 16.29 7.43
N HIS A 260 -5.49 17.49 8.05
CA HIS A 260 -6.50 18.55 7.92
C HIS A 260 -6.58 19.15 6.50
N LEU A 261 -5.53 19.00 5.69
CA LEU A 261 -5.52 19.43 4.28
C LEU A 261 -6.12 18.41 3.32
N ALA A 262 -6.44 17.21 3.81
CA ALA A 262 -6.95 16.13 2.99
C ALA A 262 -8.32 16.44 2.37
N SER A 263 -8.53 15.97 1.14
CA SER A 263 -9.79 16.12 0.43
C SER A 263 -10.07 14.93 -0.49
N ALA A 264 -11.35 14.68 -0.77
CA ALA A 264 -11.74 13.64 -1.74
C ALA A 264 -11.21 13.93 -3.16
N ALA A 265 -11.07 15.21 -3.53
CA ALA A 265 -10.50 15.62 -4.81
C ALA A 265 -9.01 15.25 -4.90
N ALA A 266 -8.23 15.50 -3.85
CA ALA A 266 -6.85 15.06 -3.76
C ALA A 266 -6.76 13.53 -3.84
N GLY A 267 -7.61 12.81 -3.10
CA GLY A 267 -7.69 11.36 -3.15
C GLY A 267 -7.97 10.82 -4.54
N ALA A 268 -8.90 11.43 -5.27
CA ALA A 268 -9.20 11.07 -6.65
C ALA A 268 -7.99 11.26 -7.60
N ALA A 269 -7.22 12.34 -7.41
CA ALA A 269 -6.01 12.59 -8.21
C ALA A 269 -4.90 11.57 -7.91
N ILE A 270 -4.65 11.29 -6.63
CA ILE A 270 -3.69 10.27 -6.19
C ILE A 270 -4.10 8.89 -6.72
N ALA A 271 -5.37 8.53 -6.57
CA ALA A 271 -5.91 7.26 -7.04
C ALA A 271 -5.69 7.07 -8.55
N ARG A 272 -6.01 8.07 -9.37
CA ARG A 272 -5.75 8.03 -10.82
C ARG A 272 -4.28 7.75 -11.13
N HIS A 273 -3.37 8.50 -10.49
CA HIS A 273 -1.94 8.31 -10.69
C HIS A 273 -1.49 6.88 -10.33
N MET A 274 -1.98 6.34 -9.21
CA MET A 274 -1.68 4.96 -8.81
C MET A 274 -2.24 3.95 -9.79
N ILE A 275 -3.49 4.12 -10.23
CA ILE A 275 -4.16 3.18 -11.13
C ILE A 275 -3.52 3.15 -12.52
N ASP A 276 -3.10 4.30 -13.06
CA ASP A 276 -2.39 4.34 -14.35
C ASP A 276 -1.08 3.52 -14.27
N ARG A 277 -0.34 3.62 -13.16
CA ARG A 277 0.87 2.81 -12.93
C ARG A 277 0.54 1.33 -12.73
N TYR A 278 -0.48 1.00 -11.96
CA TYR A 278 -0.89 -0.39 -11.70
C TYR A 278 -1.39 -1.07 -12.97
N ALA A 279 -2.14 -0.36 -13.81
CA ALA A 279 -2.60 -0.86 -15.09
C ALA A 279 -1.43 -1.17 -16.02
N ALA A 280 -0.50 -0.23 -16.21
CA ALA A 280 0.70 -0.44 -17.02
C ALA A 280 1.55 -1.64 -16.52
N LEU A 281 1.77 -1.74 -15.21
CA LEU A 281 2.47 -2.88 -14.62
C LEU A 281 1.74 -4.20 -14.86
N SER A 282 0.42 -4.22 -14.71
CA SER A 282 -0.38 -5.43 -14.90
C SER A 282 -0.30 -5.95 -16.34
N GLU A 283 -0.30 -5.06 -17.33
CA GLU A 283 -0.14 -5.41 -18.74
C GLU A 283 1.22 -6.12 -19.01
N GLU A 284 2.31 -5.56 -18.46
CA GLU A 284 3.64 -6.14 -18.61
C GLU A 284 3.80 -7.48 -17.88
N VAL A 285 3.33 -7.56 -16.63
CA VAL A 285 3.43 -8.77 -15.80
C VAL A 285 2.54 -9.89 -16.36
N PHE A 286 1.30 -9.59 -16.72
CA PHE A 286 0.37 -10.60 -17.23
C PHE A 286 0.75 -11.10 -18.62
N ALA A 287 1.42 -10.28 -19.43
CA ALA A 287 2.02 -10.70 -20.69
C ALA A 287 3.35 -11.46 -20.52
N GLY A 288 3.89 -11.51 -19.31
CA GLY A 288 5.17 -12.18 -19.03
C GLY A 288 6.40 -11.39 -19.50
N ARG A 289 6.26 -10.10 -19.77
CA ARG A 289 7.37 -9.21 -20.16
C ARG A 289 8.10 -8.60 -18.96
N ALA A 290 7.44 -8.58 -17.80
CA ALA A 290 8.04 -8.12 -16.54
C ALA A 290 7.67 -9.05 -15.39
N ARG A 291 8.37 -8.87 -14.27
CA ARG A 291 8.04 -9.48 -12.98
C ARG A 291 7.34 -8.46 -12.09
N SER A 292 6.68 -8.94 -11.03
CA SER A 292 6.15 -8.08 -9.98
C SER A 292 7.25 -7.18 -9.40
N PRO A 293 6.95 -5.91 -9.09
CA PRO A 293 7.91 -5.04 -8.40
C PRO A 293 8.32 -5.62 -7.05
N GLU A 294 9.61 -5.62 -6.77
CA GLU A 294 10.14 -6.07 -5.48
C GLU A 294 9.85 -5.06 -4.37
N PRO A 295 9.65 -5.51 -3.12
CA PRO A 295 9.53 -4.62 -1.96
C PRO A 295 10.81 -3.79 -1.75
N ILE A 296 10.67 -2.64 -1.11
CA ILE A 296 11.77 -1.88 -0.55
C ILE A 296 12.22 -2.48 0.79
N LEU A 297 13.36 -2.05 1.31
CA LEU A 297 13.87 -2.43 2.64
C LEU A 297 14.06 -3.96 2.84
N ARG A 298 14.37 -4.68 1.76
CA ARG A 298 14.56 -6.14 1.79
C ARG A 298 15.59 -6.62 2.83
N TRP A 299 16.59 -5.79 3.12
CA TRP A 299 17.61 -6.10 4.13
C TRP A 299 17.03 -6.23 5.55
N THR A 300 15.81 -5.73 5.81
CA THR A 300 15.18 -5.85 7.14
C THR A 300 14.80 -7.29 7.49
N ALA A 301 14.57 -8.16 6.50
CA ALA A 301 14.30 -9.57 6.74
C ALA A 301 15.48 -10.30 7.43
N ALA A 302 16.71 -9.84 7.23
CA ALA A 302 17.87 -10.43 7.86
C ALA A 302 17.97 -10.14 9.37
N ALA A 303 17.12 -9.25 9.90
CA ALA A 303 17.08 -8.86 11.30
C ALA A 303 15.95 -9.55 12.09
N THR A 304 15.15 -10.39 11.43
CA THR A 304 14.05 -11.19 12.00
C THR A 304 14.40 -12.66 12.09
#